data_4f7c8ac3b0218b0c84a6a6619016f671
#
_entry.id   4f7c8ac3b0218b0c84a6a6619016f671
#
_cell.length_a   1.000
_cell.length_b   1.000
_cell.length_c   1.000
_cell.angle_alpha   90.00
_cell.angle_beta   90.00
_cell.angle_gamma   90.00
#
_symmetry.space_group_name_H-M   'P 1'
#
loop_
_entity.id
_entity.type
_entity.pdbx_description
1 polymer ?
#
loop_
_entity_poly.entity_id
_entity_poly.type
_entity_poly.pdbx_seq_one_letter_code
_entity_poly.pdbx_strand_id
1 'polypeptide(L)'
;MFYRFAAAAAVASVPIALAAIFAGMVFQLDPVRLSGVLSIWCVVPAAWGVWAMLAPPSWVPRRLPLWGAILGVIAGVIALFVLNMPYRAAGVEVPVITRAIGLLVAGAFYYLLWVAVRSAYRALAGSPPATR
;
A
#
# COMPACT_ATOMS: atom_id res chain seq x y z
N MET A 1 -14.30 -1.21 -13.76
CA MET A 1 -12.84 -1.13 -13.56
C MET A 1 -12.39 0.19 -12.92
N PHE A 2 -12.82 1.34 -13.44
CA PHE A 2 -12.43 2.66 -12.92
C PHE A 2 -12.65 2.84 -11.41
N TYR A 3 -13.80 2.48 -10.87
CA TYR A 3 -14.08 2.60 -9.42
C TYR A 3 -13.13 1.77 -8.54
N ARG A 4 -12.61 0.65 -9.02
CA ARG A 4 -11.62 -0.14 -8.29
C ARG A 4 -10.28 0.60 -8.22
N PHE A 5 -9.85 1.15 -9.35
CA PHE A 5 -8.65 1.98 -9.41
C PHE A 5 -8.77 3.18 -8.48
N ALA A 6 -9.85 3.95 -8.60
CA ALA A 6 -10.08 5.16 -7.82
C ALA A 6 -10.12 4.86 -6.30
N ALA A 7 -10.84 3.82 -5.89
CA ALA A 7 -10.93 3.43 -4.49
C ALA A 7 -9.56 3.04 -3.91
N ALA A 8 -8.79 2.23 -4.63
CA ALA A 8 -7.48 1.78 -4.17
C ALA A 8 -6.47 2.92 -4.14
N ALA A 9 -6.42 3.76 -5.17
CA ALA A 9 -5.52 4.91 -5.23
C ALA A 9 -5.83 5.95 -4.14
N ALA A 10 -7.11 6.26 -3.92
CA ALA A 10 -7.52 7.20 -2.87
C ALA A 10 -7.14 6.70 -1.46
N VAL A 11 -7.42 5.44 -1.16
CA VAL A 11 -7.07 4.85 0.15
C VAL A 11 -5.55 4.79 0.34
N ALA A 12 -4.79 4.43 -0.70
CA ALA A 12 -3.33 4.39 -0.61
C ALA A 12 -2.70 5.77 -0.39
N SER A 13 -3.31 6.82 -0.90
CA SER A 13 -2.79 8.19 -0.75
C SER A 13 -2.77 8.66 0.72
N VAL A 14 -3.69 8.20 1.55
CA VAL A 14 -3.78 8.62 2.96
C VAL A 14 -2.57 8.17 3.78
N PRO A 15 -2.24 6.88 3.88
CA PRO A 15 -1.07 6.45 4.67
C PRO A 15 0.24 6.98 4.11
N ILE A 16 0.32 7.20 2.79
CA ILE A 16 1.52 7.79 2.17
C ILE A 16 1.69 9.25 2.56
N ALA A 17 0.61 10.04 2.52
CA ALA A 17 0.63 11.42 2.96
C ALA A 17 1.04 11.52 4.44
N LEU A 18 0.45 10.68 5.31
CA LEU A 18 0.83 10.63 6.71
C LEU A 18 2.29 10.22 6.90
N ALA A 19 2.76 9.19 6.20
CA ALA A 19 4.14 8.75 6.27
C ALA A 19 5.12 9.84 5.78
N ALA A 20 4.76 10.59 4.75
CA ALA A 20 5.56 11.72 4.27
C ALA A 20 5.66 12.85 5.31
N ILE A 21 4.55 13.18 5.97
CA ILE A 21 4.52 14.16 7.06
C ILE A 21 5.40 13.69 8.22
N PHE A 22 5.25 12.44 8.66
CA PHE A 22 6.07 11.89 9.74
C PHE A 22 7.55 11.83 9.36
N ALA A 23 7.88 11.44 8.14
CA ALA A 23 9.27 11.41 7.68
C ALA A 23 9.92 12.80 7.69
N GLY A 24 9.20 13.82 7.24
CA GLY A 24 9.72 15.19 7.20
C GLY A 24 9.73 15.88 8.57
N MET A 25 8.62 15.78 9.33
CA MET A 25 8.45 16.58 10.55
C MET A 25 8.97 15.89 11.81
N VAL A 26 8.79 14.57 11.95
CA VAL A 26 9.14 13.83 13.16
C VAL A 26 10.54 13.26 13.07
N PHE A 27 10.87 12.59 11.98
CA PHE A 27 12.18 11.97 11.79
C PHE A 27 13.22 12.93 11.22
N GLN A 28 12.82 14.13 10.78
CA GLN A 28 13.70 15.16 10.23
C GLN A 28 14.73 14.58 9.24
N LEU A 29 14.26 13.72 8.35
CA LEU A 29 15.12 13.08 7.37
C LEU A 29 15.79 14.14 6.49
N ASP A 30 17.06 13.89 6.19
CA ASP A 30 17.83 14.70 5.25
C ASP A 30 17.05 14.88 3.93
N PRO A 31 16.98 16.12 3.37
CA PRO A 31 16.19 16.42 2.17
C PRO A 31 16.49 15.52 0.97
N VAL A 32 17.73 15.09 0.80
CA VAL A 32 18.13 14.21 -0.30
C VAL A 32 17.52 12.81 -0.12
N ARG A 33 17.59 12.25 1.09
CA ARG A 33 16.96 10.96 1.41
C ARG A 33 15.45 11.03 1.35
N LEU A 34 14.87 12.12 1.86
CA LEU A 34 13.42 12.35 1.81
C LEU A 34 12.92 12.40 0.36
N SER A 35 13.59 13.11 -0.53
CA SER A 35 13.20 13.19 -1.94
C SER A 35 13.23 11.83 -2.64
N GLY A 36 14.25 11.00 -2.36
CA GLY A 36 14.34 9.63 -2.88
C GLY A 36 13.20 8.75 -2.42
N VAL A 37 12.83 8.81 -1.14
CA VAL A 37 11.70 8.06 -0.58
C VAL A 37 10.37 8.54 -1.15
N LEU A 38 10.15 9.85 -1.23
CA LEU A 38 8.92 10.43 -1.78
C LEU A 38 8.72 10.08 -3.25
N SER A 39 9.80 10.04 -4.04
CA SER A 39 9.73 9.64 -5.46
C SER A 39 9.19 8.23 -5.65
N ILE A 40 9.57 7.30 -4.77
CA ILE A 40 9.03 5.92 -4.79
C ILE A 40 7.58 5.93 -4.30
N TRP A 41 7.26 6.65 -3.24
CA TRP A 41 5.92 6.67 -2.65
C TRP A 41 4.86 7.30 -3.56
N CYS A 42 5.24 8.26 -4.41
CA CYS A 42 4.31 8.85 -5.38
C CYS A 42 3.71 7.82 -6.36
N VAL A 43 4.43 6.74 -6.64
CA VAL A 43 3.97 5.69 -7.56
C VAL A 43 3.00 4.71 -6.88
N VAL A 44 3.03 4.58 -5.56
CA VAL A 44 2.26 3.58 -4.81
C VAL A 44 0.75 3.69 -5.02
N PRO A 45 0.10 4.87 -5.00
CA PRO A 45 -1.34 4.96 -5.26
C PRO A 45 -1.73 4.44 -6.63
N ALA A 46 -0.94 4.76 -7.67
CA ALA A 46 -1.16 4.26 -9.02
C ALA A 46 -0.97 2.73 -9.08
N ALA A 47 0.08 2.20 -8.45
CA ALA A 47 0.33 0.76 -8.37
C ALA A 47 -0.82 0.02 -7.67
N TRP A 48 -1.36 0.55 -6.57
CA TRP A 48 -2.53 -0.01 -5.90
C TRP A 48 -3.77 0.03 -6.79
N GLY A 49 -3.98 1.12 -7.52
CA GLY A 49 -5.07 1.24 -8.48
C GLY A 49 -5.00 0.17 -9.57
N VAL A 50 -3.82 0.00 -10.19
CA VAL A 50 -3.58 -1.04 -11.19
C VAL A 50 -3.77 -2.44 -10.59
N TRP A 51 -3.23 -2.71 -9.40
CA TRP A 51 -3.40 -3.97 -8.71
C TRP A 51 -4.87 -4.29 -8.44
N ALA A 52 -5.67 -3.29 -8.04
CA ALA A 52 -7.11 -3.44 -7.84
C ALA A 52 -7.86 -3.80 -9.13
N MET A 53 -7.40 -3.28 -10.28
CA MET A 53 -7.98 -3.61 -11.58
C MET A 53 -7.72 -5.06 -11.99
N LEU A 54 -6.56 -5.61 -11.61
CA LEU A 54 -6.16 -7.00 -11.89
C LEU A 54 -6.89 -8.02 -11.01
N ALA A 55 -7.60 -7.58 -9.98
CA ALA A 55 -8.36 -8.49 -9.10
C ALA A 55 -9.39 -9.31 -9.91
N PRO A 56 -9.42 -10.64 -9.76
CA PRO A 56 -10.40 -11.50 -10.42
C PRO A 56 -11.83 -11.01 -10.14
N PRO A 57 -12.72 -10.96 -11.13
CA PRO A 57 -14.10 -10.49 -10.92
C PRO A 57 -14.85 -11.26 -9.82
N SER A 58 -14.58 -12.56 -9.68
CA SER A 58 -15.15 -13.41 -8.64
C SER A 58 -14.71 -13.06 -7.21
N TRP A 59 -13.60 -12.33 -7.06
CA TRP A 59 -13.08 -11.89 -5.76
C TRP A 59 -13.63 -10.54 -5.31
N VAL A 60 -14.20 -9.78 -6.22
CA VAL A 60 -14.73 -8.43 -5.96
C VAL A 60 -16.22 -8.49 -5.58
N PRO A 61 -16.65 -7.80 -4.53
CA PRO A 61 -15.86 -7.06 -3.53
C PRO A 61 -15.43 -7.92 -2.33
N ARG A 62 -15.90 -9.16 -2.20
CA ARG A 62 -15.78 -9.96 -0.97
C ARG A 62 -14.34 -10.23 -0.56
N ARG A 63 -13.51 -10.69 -1.49
CA ARG A 63 -12.11 -11.13 -1.25
C ARG A 63 -11.08 -10.07 -1.61
N LEU A 64 -11.52 -8.84 -1.88
CA LEU A 64 -10.61 -7.73 -2.19
C LEU A 64 -9.55 -7.50 -1.10
N PRO A 65 -9.85 -7.62 0.22
CA PRO A 65 -8.82 -7.55 1.25
C PRO A 65 -7.75 -8.63 1.16
N LEU A 66 -8.10 -9.85 0.78
CA LEU A 66 -7.12 -10.92 0.55
C LEU A 66 -6.22 -10.60 -0.64
N TRP A 67 -6.77 -9.99 -1.70
CA TRP A 67 -5.99 -9.53 -2.85
C TRP A 67 -4.97 -8.47 -2.44
N GLY A 68 -5.35 -7.58 -1.52
CA GLY A 68 -4.44 -6.62 -0.91
C GLY A 68 -3.37 -7.25 -0.04
N ALA A 69 -3.72 -8.28 0.75
CA ALA A 69 -2.74 -9.01 1.54
C ALA A 69 -1.65 -9.67 0.68
N ILE A 70 -2.03 -10.21 -0.49
CA ILE A 70 -1.06 -10.75 -1.47
C ILE A 70 -0.10 -9.65 -1.94
N LEU A 71 -0.61 -8.46 -2.26
CA LEU A 71 0.22 -7.32 -2.61
C LEU A 71 1.19 -6.96 -1.46
N GLY A 72 0.69 -6.95 -0.22
CA GLY A 72 1.50 -6.67 0.97
C GLY A 72 2.63 -7.67 1.15
N VAL A 73 2.38 -8.95 0.93
CA VAL A 73 3.41 -10.00 0.97
C VAL A 73 4.43 -9.80 -0.15
N ILE A 74 3.99 -9.56 -1.39
CA ILE A 74 4.90 -9.31 -2.53
C ILE A 74 5.77 -8.08 -2.25
N ALA A 75 5.15 -6.97 -1.86
CA ALA A 75 5.87 -5.74 -1.52
C ALA A 75 6.84 -5.95 -0.35
N GLY A 76 6.43 -6.70 0.67
CA GLY A 76 7.26 -7.07 1.80
C GLY A 76 8.47 -7.94 1.40
N VAL A 77 8.27 -8.93 0.52
CA VAL A 77 9.38 -9.74 -0.02
C VAL A 77 10.37 -8.85 -0.75
N ILE A 78 9.90 -7.99 -1.64
CA ILE A 78 10.76 -7.06 -2.37
C ILE A 78 11.52 -6.14 -1.39
N ALA A 79 10.82 -5.54 -0.44
CA ALA A 79 11.42 -4.59 0.50
C ALA A 79 12.44 -5.24 1.44
N LEU A 80 12.11 -6.40 2.00
CA LEU A 80 12.93 -7.01 3.08
C LEU A 80 14.03 -7.93 2.54
N PHE A 81 13.81 -8.62 1.43
CA PHE A 81 14.74 -9.63 0.92
C PHE A 81 15.48 -9.19 -0.34
N VAL A 82 14.83 -8.47 -1.25
CA VAL A 82 15.47 -8.02 -2.50
C VAL A 82 16.20 -6.70 -2.29
N LEU A 83 15.51 -5.69 -1.73
CA LEU A 83 16.08 -4.37 -1.54
C LEU A 83 16.83 -4.22 -0.22
N ASN A 84 16.66 -5.15 0.73
CA ASN A 84 17.23 -5.07 2.08
C ASN A 84 17.02 -3.67 2.72
N MET A 85 15.79 -3.19 2.69
CA MET A 85 15.45 -1.82 3.12
C MET A 85 15.89 -1.49 4.55
N PRO A 86 15.81 -2.41 5.54
CA PRO A 86 16.32 -2.13 6.89
C PRO A 86 17.79 -1.76 6.90
N TYR A 87 18.64 -2.47 6.13
CA TYR A 87 20.06 -2.15 6.03
C TYR A 87 20.29 -0.83 5.30
N ARG A 88 19.58 -0.61 4.18
CA ARG A 88 19.73 0.63 3.40
C ARG A 88 19.25 1.87 4.14
N ALA A 89 18.19 1.74 4.95
CA ALA A 89 17.60 2.86 5.68
C ALA A 89 18.31 3.16 7.01
N ALA A 90 18.70 2.11 7.74
CA ALA A 90 19.19 2.25 9.12
C ALA A 90 20.56 1.58 9.37
N GLY A 91 21.17 0.94 8.38
CA GLY A 91 22.43 0.21 8.54
C GLY A 91 22.29 -1.05 9.41
N VAL A 92 21.07 -1.52 9.67
CA VAL A 92 20.80 -2.63 10.58
C VAL A 92 20.59 -3.92 9.81
N GLU A 93 21.38 -4.97 10.13
CA GLU A 93 21.13 -6.30 9.62
C GLU A 93 20.03 -6.99 10.44
N VAL A 94 18.93 -7.33 9.76
CA VAL A 94 17.77 -7.96 10.39
C VAL A 94 17.82 -9.47 10.15
N PRO A 95 17.75 -10.31 11.21
CA PRO A 95 17.69 -11.76 11.10
C PRO A 95 16.54 -12.24 10.21
N VAL A 96 16.71 -13.38 9.52
CA VAL A 96 15.72 -13.95 8.60
C VAL A 96 14.37 -14.18 9.29
N ILE A 97 14.38 -14.63 10.55
CA ILE A 97 13.16 -14.86 11.32
C ILE A 97 12.37 -13.56 11.54
N THR A 98 13.06 -12.47 11.83
CA THR A 98 12.44 -11.14 12.00
C THR A 98 11.87 -10.63 10.68
N ARG A 99 12.55 -10.88 9.56
CA ARG A 99 12.03 -10.57 8.21
C ARG A 99 10.76 -11.37 7.90
N ALA A 100 10.73 -12.66 8.29
CA ALA A 100 9.54 -13.49 8.11
C ALA A 100 8.34 -12.97 8.93
N ILE A 101 8.57 -12.58 10.18
CA ILE A 101 7.55 -11.92 11.00
C ILE A 101 7.09 -10.61 10.32
N GLY A 102 8.03 -9.83 9.81
CA GLY A 102 7.73 -8.60 9.07
C GLY A 102 6.82 -8.82 7.86
N LEU A 103 6.98 -9.94 7.15
CA LEU A 103 6.08 -10.31 6.05
C LEU A 103 4.65 -10.58 6.51
N LEU A 104 4.49 -11.31 7.62
CA LEU A 104 3.16 -11.57 8.19
C LEU A 104 2.49 -10.28 8.62
N VAL A 105 3.24 -9.39 9.28
CA VAL A 105 2.75 -8.06 9.68
C VAL A 105 2.38 -7.23 8.44
N ALA A 106 3.22 -7.21 7.42
CA ALA A 106 2.92 -6.50 6.16
C ALA A 106 1.65 -7.04 5.50
N GLY A 107 1.50 -8.36 5.39
CA GLY A 107 0.29 -8.98 4.84
C GLY A 107 -0.96 -8.61 5.64
N ALA A 108 -0.91 -8.69 6.97
CA ALA A 108 -2.02 -8.33 7.85
C ALA A 108 -2.36 -6.83 7.74
N PHE A 109 -1.36 -5.96 7.73
CA PHE A 109 -1.53 -4.53 7.58
C PHE A 109 -2.18 -4.17 6.24
N TYR A 110 -1.70 -4.73 5.15
CA TYR A 110 -2.30 -4.54 3.83
C TYR A 110 -3.73 -5.10 3.77
N TYR A 111 -4.00 -6.25 4.40
CA TYR A 111 -5.35 -6.77 4.50
C TYR A 111 -6.30 -5.74 5.12
N LEU A 112 -5.91 -5.12 6.24
CA LEU A 112 -6.72 -4.11 6.93
C LEU A 112 -6.92 -2.86 6.07
N LEU A 113 -5.87 -2.36 5.42
CA LEU A 113 -6.00 -1.23 4.50
C LEU A 113 -6.94 -1.56 3.33
N TRP A 114 -6.91 -2.79 2.83
CA TRP A 114 -7.78 -3.20 1.72
C TRP A 114 -9.23 -3.49 2.16
N VAL A 115 -9.49 -3.63 3.45
CA VAL A 115 -10.87 -3.52 3.98
C VAL A 115 -11.42 -2.12 3.73
N ALA A 116 -10.61 -1.07 3.92
CA ALA A 116 -10.98 0.30 3.57
C ALA A 116 -11.18 0.48 2.07
N VAL A 117 -10.30 -0.10 1.22
CA VAL A 117 -10.47 -0.11 -0.25
C VAL A 117 -11.81 -0.75 -0.64
N ARG A 118 -12.16 -1.89 -0.03
CA ARG A 118 -13.46 -2.55 -0.26
C ARG A 118 -14.64 -1.65 0.10
N SER A 119 -14.54 -0.94 1.22
CA SER A 119 -15.59 -0.03 1.68
C SER A 119 -15.72 1.17 0.74
N ALA A 120 -14.61 1.79 0.35
CA ALA A 120 -14.57 2.88 -0.63
C ALA A 120 -15.13 2.44 -1.99
N TYR A 121 -14.74 1.25 -2.46
CA TYR A 121 -15.28 0.69 -3.70
C TYR A 121 -16.80 0.52 -3.66
N ARG A 122 -17.34 0.01 -2.54
CA ARG A 122 -18.80 -0.15 -2.37
C ARG A 122 -19.52 1.20 -2.37
N ALA A 123 -18.96 2.20 -1.73
CA ALA A 123 -19.52 3.55 -1.71
C ALA A 123 -19.57 4.15 -3.12
N LEU A 124 -18.48 4.03 -3.88
CA LEU A 124 -18.40 4.55 -5.25
C LEU A 124 -19.28 3.78 -6.24
N ALA A 125 -19.34 2.45 -6.11
CA ALA A 125 -20.11 1.59 -7.03
C ALA A 125 -21.62 1.63 -6.72
N GLY A 126 -22.01 1.91 -5.49
CA GLY A 126 -23.41 2.01 -5.06
C GLY A 126 -24.02 3.41 -5.20
N SER A 127 -23.26 4.43 -5.55
CA SER A 127 -23.76 5.79 -5.78
C SER A 127 -24.58 5.81 -7.08
N PRO A 128 -25.86 6.23 -7.05
CA PRO A 128 -26.64 6.39 -8.29
C PRO A 128 -25.95 7.45 -9.18
N PRO A 129 -26.02 7.29 -10.52
CA PRO A 129 -25.47 8.30 -11.41
C PRO A 129 -26.13 9.64 -11.11
N ALA A 130 -25.32 10.69 -10.95
CA ALA A 130 -25.84 12.05 -10.78
C ALA A 130 -26.74 12.36 -11.98
N THR A 131 -28.04 12.43 -11.75
CA THR A 131 -29.00 12.90 -12.74
C THR A 131 -28.67 14.35 -13.05
N ARG A 132 -28.19 14.59 -14.28
CA ARG A 132 -28.08 15.93 -14.84
C ARG A 132 -29.41 16.35 -15.37
#